data_83e1a5c6cfd4ebbb3f17850802d734b6
#
_entry.id   83e1a5c6cfd4ebbb3f17850802d734b6
#
_cell.length_a   1.000
_cell.length_b   1.000
_cell.length_c   1.000
_cell.angle_alpha   90.00
_cell.angle_beta   90.00
_cell.angle_gamma   90.00
#
_symmetry.space_group_name_H-M   'P 1'
#
loop_
_entity.id
_entity.type
_entity.pdbx_description
1 polymer ?
#
loop_
_entity_poly.entity_id
_entity_poly.type
_entity_poly.pdbx_seq_one_letter_code
_entity_poly.pdbx_strand_id
1 'polypeptide(L)'
;HQGKKIVLEEDRIYEKIVACGRGGFCYELNGLFCWLLRSLGFIASMVSARVYMTRIDRFSPEFDHMGLLVDLEKTYLVDVGFGDSFRKPIALPDGIVEDISGRYRVQTYGSSSDAYVLQKQENNNCWQHTYCFTTHPRMISDFDEMCTFNQTSLESHFTQEIICTMATKNGRVSLSDNFLTITDGSSKKRTKVGFDKDFKHKLRDHFGIQLNHK
;
A
#
# COMPACT_ATOMS: atom_id res chain seq x y z
N HIS A 1 -3.75 -6.44 -15.05
CA HIS A 1 -4.40 -6.21 -16.34
C HIS A 1 -3.71 -6.88 -17.54
N GLN A 2 -2.72 -7.75 -17.33
CA GLN A 2 -2.18 -8.65 -18.35
C GLN A 2 -2.82 -10.05 -18.32
N GLY A 3 -3.88 -10.26 -17.54
CA GLY A 3 -4.52 -11.56 -17.35
C GLY A 3 -3.67 -12.58 -16.59
N LYS A 4 -2.53 -12.16 -16.02
CA LYS A 4 -1.71 -13.04 -15.20
C LYS A 4 -2.22 -13.04 -13.75
N LYS A 5 -2.48 -14.23 -13.22
CA LYS A 5 -2.86 -14.42 -11.82
C LYS A 5 -1.70 -13.98 -10.90
N ILE A 6 -2.01 -13.20 -9.87
CA ILE A 6 -1.10 -12.91 -8.77
C ILE A 6 -1.12 -14.13 -7.83
N VAL A 7 0.04 -14.62 -7.49
CA VAL A 7 0.25 -15.74 -6.57
C VAL A 7 1.18 -15.25 -5.48
N LEU A 8 0.80 -15.46 -4.22
CA LEU A 8 1.53 -14.96 -3.06
C LEU A 8 2.64 -15.93 -2.62
N GLU A 9 3.50 -16.33 -3.57
CA GLU A 9 4.70 -17.11 -3.36
C GLU A 9 5.93 -16.20 -3.46
N GLU A 10 6.88 -16.31 -2.52
CA GLU A 10 8.04 -15.39 -2.43
C GLU A 10 8.83 -15.31 -3.72
N ASP A 11 9.17 -16.45 -4.35
CA ASP A 11 9.92 -16.48 -5.61
C ASP A 11 9.18 -15.75 -6.75
N ARG A 12 7.86 -15.91 -6.82
CA ARG A 12 7.02 -15.27 -7.82
C ARG A 12 6.94 -13.76 -7.61
N ILE A 13 6.81 -13.36 -6.35
CA ILE A 13 6.79 -11.94 -5.96
C ILE A 13 8.15 -11.30 -6.25
N TYR A 14 9.25 -11.98 -5.88
CA TYR A 14 10.62 -11.50 -6.14
C TYR A 14 10.87 -11.34 -7.64
N GLU A 15 10.55 -12.34 -8.44
CA GLU A 15 10.70 -12.30 -9.90
C GLU A 15 9.92 -11.13 -10.50
N LYS A 16 8.67 -10.95 -10.09
CA LYS A 16 7.82 -9.87 -10.60
C LYS A 16 8.33 -8.49 -10.19
N ILE A 17 8.61 -8.27 -8.91
CA ILE A 17 8.89 -6.93 -8.36
C ILE A 17 10.35 -6.57 -8.56
N VAL A 18 11.28 -7.46 -8.25
CA VAL A 18 12.73 -7.16 -8.28
C VAL A 18 13.30 -7.43 -9.66
N ALA A 19 13.16 -8.64 -10.18
CA ALA A 19 13.80 -9.01 -11.44
C ALA A 19 13.13 -8.33 -12.65
N CYS A 20 11.80 -8.24 -12.67
CA CYS A 20 11.05 -7.62 -13.77
C CYS A 20 10.72 -6.13 -13.54
N GLY A 21 11.08 -5.53 -12.40
CA GLY A 21 10.84 -4.11 -12.09
C GLY A 21 9.36 -3.72 -12.11
N ARG A 22 8.45 -4.65 -11.73
CA ARG A 22 7.00 -4.41 -11.73
C ARG A 22 6.51 -3.98 -10.35
N GLY A 23 5.40 -3.24 -10.31
CA GLY A 23 4.67 -3.00 -9.07
C GLY A 23 3.82 -4.21 -8.65
N GLY A 24 3.22 -4.11 -7.46
CA GLY A 24 2.35 -5.16 -6.91
C GLY A 24 1.24 -4.59 -6.04
N PHE A 25 0.34 -5.49 -5.59
CA PHE A 25 -0.60 -5.20 -4.51
C PHE A 25 0.15 -5.09 -3.17
N CYS A 26 -0.54 -4.58 -2.16
CA CYS A 26 -0.01 -4.50 -0.79
C CYS A 26 0.54 -5.84 -0.28
N TYR A 27 -0.14 -6.95 -0.62
CA TYR A 27 0.27 -8.31 -0.27
C TYR A 27 1.65 -8.67 -0.82
N GLU A 28 1.91 -8.30 -2.08
CA GLU A 28 3.19 -8.58 -2.72
C GLU A 28 4.29 -7.65 -2.20
N LEU A 29 4.00 -6.34 -2.08
CA LEU A 29 5.00 -5.34 -1.66
C LEU A 29 5.38 -5.52 -0.19
N ASN A 30 4.40 -5.62 0.71
CA ASN A 30 4.66 -5.84 2.13
C ASN A 30 5.15 -7.26 2.42
N GLY A 31 4.65 -8.29 1.70
CA GLY A 31 5.15 -9.65 1.80
C GLY A 31 6.65 -9.74 1.49
N LEU A 32 7.06 -9.17 0.36
CA LEU A 32 8.47 -9.12 -0.04
C LEU A 32 9.31 -8.30 0.93
N PHE A 33 8.78 -7.19 1.42
CA PHE A 33 9.48 -6.35 2.41
C PHE A 33 9.63 -7.07 3.77
N CYS A 34 8.62 -7.82 4.21
CA CYS A 34 8.70 -8.66 5.40
C CYS A 34 9.80 -9.71 5.27
N TRP A 35 9.86 -10.38 4.12
CA TRP A 35 10.93 -11.36 3.83
C TRP A 35 12.32 -10.70 3.85
N LEU A 36 12.49 -9.54 3.23
CA LEU A 36 13.75 -8.79 3.26
C LEU A 36 14.14 -8.44 4.70
N LEU A 37 13.22 -7.90 5.50
CA LEU A 37 13.48 -7.54 6.90
C LEU A 37 13.93 -8.75 7.72
N ARG A 38 13.25 -9.90 7.58
CA ARG A 38 13.62 -11.15 8.24
C ARG A 38 15.00 -11.65 7.81
N SER A 39 15.31 -11.55 6.51
CA SER A 39 16.64 -11.93 5.97
C SER A 39 17.77 -11.03 6.50
N LEU A 40 17.45 -9.80 6.89
CA LEU A 40 18.38 -8.88 7.54
C LEU A 40 18.44 -9.04 9.07
N GLY A 41 17.69 -10.01 9.63
CA GLY A 41 17.70 -10.32 11.07
C GLY A 41 16.66 -9.55 11.91
N PHE A 42 15.76 -8.79 11.31
CA PHE A 42 14.67 -8.13 12.03
C PHE A 42 13.55 -9.10 12.39
N ILE A 43 12.94 -8.91 13.55
CA ILE A 43 11.70 -9.59 13.93
C ILE A 43 10.55 -8.80 13.27
N ALA A 44 10.03 -9.33 12.17
CA ALA A 44 8.96 -8.72 11.41
C ALA A 44 7.76 -9.65 11.26
N SER A 45 6.55 -9.12 11.40
CA SER A 45 5.28 -9.86 11.29
C SER A 45 4.33 -9.17 10.32
N MET A 46 3.64 -9.96 9.50
CA MET A 46 2.51 -9.48 8.69
C MET A 46 1.26 -9.38 9.56
N VAL A 47 0.46 -8.34 9.36
CA VAL A 47 -0.81 -8.15 10.07
C VAL A 47 -1.92 -7.82 9.08
N SER A 48 -3.13 -8.31 9.39
CA SER A 48 -4.34 -7.98 8.63
C SER A 48 -4.80 -6.57 8.97
N ALA A 49 -5.13 -5.80 7.95
CA ALA A 49 -5.70 -4.48 8.10
C ALA A 49 -7.00 -4.33 7.27
N ARG A 50 -7.89 -3.48 7.79
CA ARG A 50 -9.18 -3.12 7.21
C ARG A 50 -9.13 -1.66 6.81
N VAL A 51 -9.27 -1.38 5.52
CA VAL A 51 -9.18 -0.04 4.96
C VAL A 51 -10.44 0.77 5.28
N TYR A 52 -10.27 2.03 5.69
CA TYR A 52 -11.41 2.91 5.94
C TYR A 52 -11.99 3.44 4.63
N MET A 53 -13.24 3.08 4.40
CA MET A 53 -13.99 3.47 3.20
C MET A 53 -14.78 4.75 3.48
N THR A 54 -14.18 5.90 3.20
CA THR A 54 -14.74 7.23 3.49
C THR A 54 -16.17 7.44 2.93
N ARG A 55 -16.45 6.86 1.76
CA ARG A 55 -17.77 7.05 1.10
C ARG A 55 -18.94 6.45 1.87
N ILE A 56 -18.70 5.41 2.65
CA ILE A 56 -19.72 4.65 3.38
C ILE A 56 -19.46 4.58 4.88
N ASP A 57 -18.49 5.36 5.36
CA ASP A 57 -18.14 5.55 6.77
C ASP A 57 -17.97 4.23 7.53
N ARG A 58 -17.22 3.29 6.96
CA ARG A 58 -16.92 2.00 7.59
C ARG A 58 -15.59 1.43 7.12
N PHE A 59 -15.08 0.49 7.90
CA PHE A 59 -13.92 -0.30 7.49
C PHE A 59 -14.30 -1.44 6.55
N SER A 60 -13.40 -1.77 5.62
CA SER A 60 -13.51 -2.94 4.75
C SER A 60 -13.44 -4.25 5.55
N PRO A 61 -13.68 -5.41 4.93
CA PRO A 61 -13.41 -6.71 5.54
C PRO A 61 -11.96 -6.86 6.00
N GLU A 62 -11.68 -7.86 6.83
CA GLU A 62 -10.31 -8.26 7.16
C GLU A 62 -9.55 -8.71 5.92
N PHE A 63 -8.22 -8.63 6.01
CA PHE A 63 -7.28 -8.99 4.96
C PHE A 63 -7.33 -8.11 3.70
N ASP A 64 -8.13 -7.03 3.68
CA ASP A 64 -8.20 -6.10 2.54
C ASP A 64 -6.88 -5.35 2.33
N HIS A 65 -6.10 -5.17 3.40
CA HIS A 65 -4.75 -4.65 3.34
C HIS A 65 -3.81 -5.47 4.24
N MET A 66 -2.55 -5.56 3.84
CA MET A 66 -1.46 -6.13 4.63
C MET A 66 -0.56 -5.00 5.12
N GLY A 67 -0.41 -4.87 6.45
CA GLY A 67 0.63 -4.06 7.06
C GLY A 67 1.72 -4.94 7.69
N LEU A 68 2.79 -4.31 8.19
CA LEU A 68 3.85 -5.02 8.90
C LEU A 68 4.09 -4.40 10.27
N LEU A 69 4.43 -5.26 11.23
CA LEU A 69 4.99 -4.85 12.51
C LEU A 69 6.44 -5.31 12.59
N VAL A 70 7.30 -4.44 13.09
CA VAL A 70 8.73 -4.72 13.31
C VAL A 70 9.05 -4.44 14.75
N ASP A 71 9.59 -5.45 15.46
CA ASP A 71 9.99 -5.35 16.85
C ASP A 71 11.45 -4.92 16.94
N LEU A 72 11.68 -3.79 17.59
CA LEU A 72 12.99 -3.26 17.99
C LEU A 72 12.95 -3.00 19.50
N GLU A 73 13.38 -1.81 19.96
CA GLU A 73 13.14 -1.34 21.33
C GLU A 73 11.64 -1.10 21.63
N LYS A 74 10.86 -0.93 20.58
CA LYS A 74 9.38 -0.88 20.54
C LYS A 74 8.90 -1.60 19.29
N THR A 75 7.61 -1.88 19.24
CA THR A 75 6.97 -2.35 18.02
C THR A 75 6.64 -1.17 17.10
N TYR A 76 6.99 -1.27 15.82
CA TYR A 76 6.75 -0.24 14.83
C TYR A 76 5.84 -0.75 13.70
N LEU A 77 4.84 0.06 13.35
CA LEU A 77 4.10 -0.12 12.11
C LEU A 77 4.96 0.35 10.94
N VAL A 78 5.15 -0.50 9.94
CA VAL A 78 5.82 -0.18 8.66
C VAL A 78 4.95 -0.65 7.50
N ASP A 79 4.96 0.10 6.40
CA ASP A 79 4.08 -0.18 5.27
C ASP A 79 4.64 0.44 3.98
N VAL A 80 4.88 -0.40 2.98
CA VAL A 80 5.34 0.01 1.65
C VAL A 80 4.29 -0.28 0.57
N GLY A 81 3.13 -0.80 0.96
CA GLY A 81 2.08 -1.31 0.07
C GLY A 81 0.80 -0.49 -0.01
N PHE A 82 0.55 0.46 0.91
CA PHE A 82 -0.71 1.21 0.95
C PHE A 82 -0.85 2.25 -0.18
N GLY A 83 0.25 2.65 -0.79
CA GLY A 83 0.24 3.70 -1.81
C GLY A 83 0.59 5.06 -1.22
N ASP A 84 -0.37 6.00 -1.07
CA ASP A 84 -0.11 7.32 -0.48
C ASP A 84 -0.24 7.30 1.04
N SER A 85 0.82 6.91 1.72
CA SER A 85 0.87 6.80 3.16
C SER A 85 2.21 7.26 3.72
N PHE A 86 2.39 7.11 5.04
CA PHE A 86 3.62 7.45 5.75
C PHE A 86 4.84 6.71 5.20
N ARG A 87 6.03 7.30 5.41
CA ARG A 87 7.32 6.76 4.95
C ARG A 87 8.31 6.54 6.07
N LYS A 88 7.96 6.90 7.30
CA LYS A 88 8.76 6.67 8.50
C LYS A 88 8.03 5.68 9.39
N PRO A 89 8.72 4.69 9.98
CA PRO A 89 8.09 3.76 10.93
C PRO A 89 7.35 4.51 12.05
N ILE A 90 6.18 4.01 12.42
CA ILE A 90 5.34 4.60 13.49
C ILE A 90 5.34 3.68 14.69
N ALA A 91 5.86 4.15 15.84
CA ALA A 91 5.90 3.37 17.06
C ALA A 91 4.49 3.10 17.62
N LEU A 92 4.29 1.90 18.15
CA LEU A 92 3.11 1.52 18.92
C LEU A 92 3.43 1.60 20.44
N PRO A 93 2.41 1.91 21.27
CA PRO A 93 1.19 2.63 20.93
C PRO A 93 1.44 4.14 20.73
N ASP A 94 0.46 4.86 20.18
CA ASP A 94 0.38 6.33 20.18
C ASP A 94 1.53 7.09 19.48
N GLY A 95 2.24 6.42 18.55
CA GLY A 95 3.27 7.06 17.73
C GLY A 95 2.68 8.10 16.78
N ILE A 96 3.43 9.20 16.60
CA ILE A 96 3.13 10.25 15.62
C ILE A 96 4.38 10.45 14.76
N VAL A 97 4.19 10.51 13.45
CA VAL A 97 5.26 10.85 12.50
C VAL A 97 4.79 11.92 11.52
N GLU A 98 5.74 12.68 11.05
CA GLU A 98 5.54 13.64 9.98
C GLU A 98 6.62 13.45 8.93
N ASP A 99 6.20 13.39 7.69
CA ASP A 99 7.08 13.27 6.52
C ASP A 99 6.46 13.98 5.31
N ILE A 100 7.08 13.84 4.15
CA ILE A 100 6.62 14.50 2.92
C ILE A 100 5.23 14.03 2.46
N SER A 101 4.73 12.90 2.95
CA SER A 101 3.39 12.37 2.62
C SER A 101 2.30 12.92 3.54
N GLY A 102 2.68 13.58 4.65
CA GLY A 102 1.77 14.17 5.61
C GLY A 102 2.11 13.80 7.06
N ARG A 103 1.16 14.05 7.93
CA ARG A 103 1.26 13.74 9.35
C ARG A 103 0.35 12.58 9.70
N TYR A 104 0.89 11.56 10.35
CA TYR A 104 0.22 10.32 10.68
C TYR A 104 0.37 9.97 12.14
N ARG A 105 -0.62 9.24 12.68
CA ARG A 105 -0.54 8.66 14.01
C ARG A 105 -1.16 7.28 14.07
N VAL A 106 -0.72 6.48 15.01
CA VAL A 106 -1.36 5.23 15.42
C VAL A 106 -1.95 5.44 16.81
N GLN A 107 -3.17 4.97 17.03
CA GLN A 107 -3.84 4.96 18.35
C GLN A 107 -4.51 3.60 18.58
N THR A 108 -4.75 3.26 19.84
CA THR A 108 -5.61 2.12 20.19
C THR A 108 -7.01 2.31 19.63
N TYR A 109 -7.65 1.21 19.19
CA TYR A 109 -8.95 1.23 18.55
C TYR A 109 -9.93 0.29 19.24
N GLY A 110 -11.08 0.83 19.67
CA GLY A 110 -12.08 0.07 20.41
C GLY A 110 -11.65 -0.27 21.84
N SER A 111 -12.16 -1.38 22.36
CA SER A 111 -11.89 -1.85 23.73
C SER A 111 -10.77 -2.90 23.81
N SER A 112 -10.23 -3.33 22.68
CA SER A 112 -9.16 -4.33 22.62
C SER A 112 -7.79 -3.66 22.75
N SER A 113 -6.91 -4.24 23.56
CA SER A 113 -5.54 -3.73 23.75
C SER A 113 -4.60 -4.03 22.58
N ASP A 114 -5.04 -4.87 21.64
CA ASP A 114 -4.27 -5.33 20.47
C ASP A 114 -4.77 -4.77 19.14
N ALA A 115 -5.82 -3.92 19.19
CA ALA A 115 -6.38 -3.26 18.01
C ALA A 115 -5.95 -1.80 17.95
N TYR A 116 -5.53 -1.39 16.76
CA TYR A 116 -5.01 -0.06 16.46
C TYR A 116 -5.65 0.53 15.23
N VAL A 117 -5.62 1.86 15.12
CA VAL A 117 -6.03 2.59 13.93
C VAL A 117 -4.92 3.55 13.50
N LEU A 118 -4.56 3.47 12.24
CA LEU A 118 -3.75 4.49 11.56
C LEU A 118 -4.66 5.63 11.12
N GLN A 119 -4.23 6.84 11.42
CA GLN A 119 -4.93 8.06 11.02
C GLN A 119 -3.97 9.03 10.32
N LYS A 120 -4.49 9.74 9.33
CA LYS A 120 -3.82 10.85 8.64
C LYS A 120 -4.44 12.17 9.08
N GLN A 121 -3.62 13.19 9.29
CA GLN A 121 -4.11 14.53 9.57
C GLN A 121 -4.47 15.24 8.25
N GLU A 122 -5.70 15.71 8.16
CA GLU A 122 -6.20 16.48 7.03
C GLU A 122 -5.92 18.00 7.21
N ASN A 123 -6.12 18.79 6.15
CA ASN A 123 -5.82 20.22 6.11
C ASN A 123 -6.54 21.05 7.18
N ASN A 124 -7.67 20.57 7.71
CA ASN A 124 -8.44 21.19 8.81
C ASN A 124 -7.95 20.77 10.20
N ASN A 125 -6.78 20.12 10.28
CA ASN A 125 -6.22 19.53 11.51
C ASN A 125 -7.06 18.37 12.11
N CYS A 126 -8.09 17.90 11.44
CA CYS A 126 -8.83 16.71 11.85
C CYS A 126 -8.08 15.43 11.48
N TRP A 127 -8.19 14.41 12.34
CA TRP A 127 -7.63 13.11 12.09
C TRP A 127 -8.66 12.23 11.39
N GLN A 128 -8.30 11.70 10.22
CA GLN A 128 -9.13 10.78 9.45
C GLN A 128 -8.56 9.37 9.52
N HIS A 129 -9.41 8.39 9.67
CA HIS A 129 -9.02 6.98 9.62
C HIS A 129 -8.44 6.65 8.24
N THR A 130 -7.37 5.85 8.24
CA THR A 130 -6.77 5.28 7.03
C THR A 130 -7.06 3.78 6.98
N TYR A 131 -6.65 3.04 8.01
CA TYR A 131 -7.01 1.65 8.21
C TYR A 131 -6.89 1.27 9.69
N CYS A 132 -7.61 0.25 10.12
CA CYS A 132 -7.41 -0.37 11.42
C CYS A 132 -6.79 -1.76 11.25
N PHE A 133 -6.06 -2.21 12.27
CA PHE A 133 -5.36 -3.50 12.27
C PHE A 133 -5.26 -4.06 13.69
N THR A 134 -4.97 -5.37 13.78
CA THR A 134 -4.62 -6.02 15.03
C THR A 134 -3.17 -6.45 15.00
N THR A 135 -2.57 -6.65 16.20
CA THR A 135 -1.17 -7.10 16.29
C THR A 135 -0.99 -8.61 16.12
N HIS A 136 -2.06 -9.35 15.78
CA HIS A 136 -1.97 -10.79 15.54
C HIS A 136 -1.14 -11.10 14.29
N PRO A 137 -0.02 -11.82 14.42
CA PRO A 137 0.78 -12.23 13.27
C PRO A 137 -0.03 -13.10 12.31
N ARG A 138 0.17 -12.86 11.01
CA ARG A 138 -0.48 -13.59 9.93
C ARG A 138 0.56 -14.24 9.02
N MET A 139 0.15 -15.32 8.37
CA MET A 139 0.92 -15.92 7.28
C MET A 139 0.49 -15.28 5.95
N ILE A 140 1.39 -15.27 4.97
CA ILE A 140 1.08 -14.71 3.66
C ILE A 140 -0.11 -15.42 2.99
N SER A 141 -0.27 -16.72 3.23
CA SER A 141 -1.39 -17.53 2.75
C SER A 141 -2.76 -17.11 3.32
N ASP A 142 -2.79 -16.44 4.47
CA ASP A 142 -4.06 -15.95 5.05
C ASP A 142 -4.70 -14.84 4.18
N PHE A 143 -3.92 -14.24 3.29
CA PHE A 143 -4.36 -13.18 2.37
C PHE A 143 -4.80 -13.70 0.99
N ASP A 144 -4.68 -14.99 0.70
CA ASP A 144 -4.94 -15.57 -0.63
C ASP A 144 -6.38 -15.34 -1.11
N GLU A 145 -7.35 -15.50 -0.22
CA GLU A 145 -8.77 -15.32 -0.54
C GLU A 145 -9.06 -13.87 -0.94
N MET A 146 -8.64 -12.90 -0.12
CA MET A 146 -8.86 -11.48 -0.40
C MET A 146 -8.01 -11.00 -1.59
N CYS A 147 -6.80 -11.51 -1.75
CA CYS A 147 -5.98 -11.25 -2.94
C CYS A 147 -6.69 -11.75 -4.21
N THR A 148 -7.33 -12.92 -4.16
CA THR A 148 -8.12 -13.46 -5.26
C THR A 148 -9.35 -12.59 -5.53
N PHE A 149 -10.09 -12.19 -4.49
CA PHE A 149 -11.21 -11.25 -4.62
C PHE A 149 -10.76 -9.95 -5.31
N ASN A 150 -9.67 -9.35 -4.84
CA ASN A 150 -9.16 -8.09 -5.39
C ASN A 150 -8.64 -8.20 -6.84
N GLN A 151 -8.30 -9.40 -7.30
CA GLN A 151 -7.91 -9.65 -8.69
C GLN A 151 -9.08 -9.89 -9.63
N THR A 152 -10.19 -10.48 -9.14
CA THR A 152 -11.19 -11.11 -10.00
C THR A 152 -12.61 -10.61 -9.81
N SER A 153 -12.95 -10.13 -8.60
CA SER A 153 -14.32 -9.68 -8.32
C SER A 153 -14.64 -8.35 -9.01
N LEU A 154 -15.81 -8.28 -9.63
CA LEU A 154 -16.33 -7.03 -10.19
C LEU A 154 -16.68 -6.00 -9.11
N GLU A 155 -16.77 -6.40 -7.84
CA GLU A 155 -17.00 -5.50 -6.71
C GLU A 155 -15.70 -4.84 -6.23
N SER A 156 -14.54 -5.39 -6.60
CA SER A 156 -13.25 -4.80 -6.26
C SER A 156 -12.91 -3.62 -7.18
N HIS A 157 -12.57 -2.47 -6.59
CA HIS A 157 -12.13 -1.30 -7.36
C HIS A 157 -10.84 -1.58 -8.16
N PHE A 158 -10.02 -2.52 -7.74
CA PHE A 158 -8.80 -2.92 -8.46
C PHE A 158 -9.07 -3.61 -9.80
N THR A 159 -10.28 -4.14 -10.01
CA THR A 159 -10.68 -4.67 -11.32
C THR A 159 -11.32 -3.61 -12.22
N GLN A 160 -11.79 -2.51 -11.64
CA GLN A 160 -12.49 -1.43 -12.33
C GLN A 160 -11.57 -0.28 -12.74
N GLU A 161 -10.48 -0.03 -12.01
CA GLU A 161 -9.55 1.06 -12.24
C GLU A 161 -8.11 0.56 -12.37
N ILE A 162 -7.33 1.21 -13.22
CA ILE A 162 -5.89 0.98 -13.30
C ILE A 162 -5.20 2.07 -12.48
N ILE A 163 -4.44 1.66 -11.48
CA ILE A 163 -3.67 2.57 -10.63
C ILE A 163 -2.22 2.09 -10.58
N CYS A 164 -1.30 3.01 -10.89
CA CYS A 164 0.12 2.84 -10.62
C CYS A 164 0.61 4.05 -9.85
N THR A 165 1.19 3.85 -8.67
CA THR A 165 1.65 4.94 -7.83
C THR A 165 3.00 4.62 -7.21
N MET A 166 3.88 5.62 -7.15
CA MET A 166 5.23 5.47 -6.63
C MET A 166 5.64 6.72 -5.85
N ALA A 167 6.22 6.51 -4.68
CA ALA A 167 6.84 7.57 -3.90
C ALA A 167 8.10 8.09 -4.62
N THR A 168 8.30 9.40 -4.62
CA THR A 168 9.53 10.06 -5.07
C THR A 168 10.22 10.76 -3.89
N LYS A 169 11.44 11.23 -4.06
CA LYS A 169 12.17 11.92 -2.99
C LYS A 169 11.34 13.06 -2.36
N ASN A 170 10.67 13.86 -3.19
CA ASN A 170 9.97 15.07 -2.75
C ASN A 170 8.44 14.95 -2.83
N GLY A 171 7.89 13.78 -3.10
CA GLY A 171 6.45 13.64 -3.26
C GLY A 171 6.05 12.29 -3.86
N ARG A 172 5.24 12.33 -4.90
CA ARG A 172 4.65 11.12 -5.48
C ARG A 172 4.31 11.29 -6.94
N VAL A 173 4.42 10.25 -7.70
CA VAL A 173 3.84 10.15 -9.04
C VAL A 173 2.75 9.08 -9.03
N SER A 174 1.58 9.39 -9.60
CA SER A 174 0.45 8.48 -9.71
C SER A 174 -0.14 8.54 -11.11
N LEU A 175 -0.31 7.40 -11.72
CA LEU A 175 -0.97 7.22 -13.01
C LEU A 175 -2.24 6.40 -12.79
N SER A 176 -3.38 6.98 -13.09
CA SER A 176 -4.68 6.30 -13.15
C SER A 176 -5.18 6.32 -14.60
N ASP A 177 -6.33 5.70 -14.88
CA ASP A 177 -6.85 5.47 -16.24
C ASP A 177 -6.73 6.66 -17.19
N ASN A 178 -6.96 7.87 -16.69
CA ASN A 178 -7.02 9.06 -17.53
C ASN A 178 -6.11 10.22 -17.05
N PHE A 179 -5.33 10.03 -15.97
CA PHE A 179 -4.56 11.11 -15.39
C PHE A 179 -3.20 10.68 -14.86
N LEU A 180 -2.19 11.47 -15.19
CA LEU A 180 -0.92 11.48 -14.50
C LEU A 180 -0.92 12.63 -13.48
N THR A 181 -0.71 12.31 -12.23
CA THR A 181 -0.57 13.28 -11.14
C THR A 181 0.85 13.23 -10.59
N ILE A 182 1.54 14.34 -10.60
CA ILE A 182 2.87 14.50 -10.00
C ILE A 182 2.76 15.50 -8.86
N THR A 183 3.13 15.06 -7.67
CA THR A 183 3.29 15.91 -6.48
C THR A 183 4.78 16.05 -6.21
N ASP A 184 5.25 17.29 -6.06
CA ASP A 184 6.64 17.63 -5.72
C ASP A 184 6.63 18.76 -4.69
N GLY A 185 6.87 18.43 -3.44
CA GLY A 185 6.64 19.33 -2.31
C GLY A 185 5.19 19.80 -2.25
N SER A 186 4.99 21.12 -2.24
CA SER A 186 3.66 21.75 -2.28
C SER A 186 3.05 21.84 -3.67
N SER A 187 3.80 21.54 -4.72
CA SER A 187 3.32 21.59 -6.10
C SER A 187 2.60 20.30 -6.47
N LYS A 188 1.39 20.41 -7.06
CA LYS A 188 0.63 19.28 -7.58
C LYS A 188 0.18 19.58 -9.00
N LYS A 189 0.70 18.81 -9.95
CA LYS A 189 0.33 18.89 -11.36
C LYS A 189 -0.45 17.65 -11.77
N ARG A 190 -1.63 17.86 -12.36
CA ARG A 190 -2.48 16.80 -12.92
C ARG A 190 -2.60 17.00 -14.42
N THR A 191 -2.25 16.00 -15.20
CA THR A 191 -2.27 16.03 -16.67
C THR A 191 -3.16 14.89 -17.17
N LYS A 192 -4.06 15.18 -18.11
CA LYS A 192 -4.86 14.15 -18.75
C LYS A 192 -3.97 13.28 -19.63
N VAL A 193 -4.18 11.97 -19.56
CA VAL A 193 -3.43 10.96 -20.32
C VAL A 193 -4.39 10.29 -21.29
N GLY A 194 -3.95 10.16 -22.55
CA GLY A 194 -4.70 9.43 -23.57
C GLY A 194 -4.62 7.92 -23.35
N PHE A 195 -5.60 7.21 -23.90
CA PHE A 195 -5.65 5.75 -23.78
C PHE A 195 -4.54 5.11 -24.64
N ASP A 196 -4.09 3.91 -24.22
CA ASP A 196 -3.15 3.00 -24.90
C ASP A 196 -1.71 3.52 -25.04
N LYS A 197 -1.32 4.18 -26.14
CA LYS A 197 0.10 4.55 -26.37
C LYS A 197 0.62 5.56 -25.35
N ASP A 198 -0.16 6.59 -25.06
CA ASP A 198 0.25 7.62 -24.12
C ASP A 198 0.36 7.04 -22.68
N PHE A 199 -0.61 6.21 -22.29
CA PHE A 199 -0.60 5.51 -21.00
C PHE A 199 0.64 4.61 -20.86
N LYS A 200 0.97 3.81 -21.90
CA LYS A 200 2.17 2.95 -21.91
C LYS A 200 3.47 3.75 -21.83
N HIS A 201 3.54 4.91 -22.53
CA HIS A 201 4.68 5.80 -22.41
C HIS A 201 4.84 6.35 -20.99
N LYS A 202 3.74 6.80 -20.36
CA LYS A 202 3.78 7.28 -18.97
C LYS A 202 4.19 6.19 -17.98
N LEU A 203 3.73 4.94 -18.16
CA LEU A 203 4.19 3.81 -17.35
C LEU A 203 5.70 3.60 -17.47
N ARG A 204 6.24 3.62 -18.67
CA ARG A 204 7.67 3.45 -18.89
C ARG A 204 8.47 4.63 -18.32
N ASP A 205 8.08 5.87 -18.65
CA ASP A 205 8.86 7.07 -18.38
C ASP A 205 8.87 7.43 -16.87
N HIS A 206 7.78 7.15 -16.16
CA HIS A 206 7.66 7.50 -14.73
C HIS A 206 7.81 6.34 -13.76
N PHE A 207 7.60 5.10 -14.22
CA PHE A 207 7.62 3.92 -13.34
C PHE A 207 8.60 2.84 -13.80
N GLY A 208 9.25 3.01 -14.95
CA GLY A 208 10.14 2.00 -15.53
C GLY A 208 9.41 0.75 -16.03
N ILE A 209 8.07 0.76 -16.05
CA ILE A 209 7.26 -0.42 -16.40
C ILE A 209 7.09 -0.50 -17.91
N GLN A 210 7.57 -1.59 -18.50
CA GLN A 210 7.34 -1.92 -19.90
C GLN A 210 6.26 -2.99 -20.01
N LEU A 211 5.16 -2.67 -20.70
CA LEU A 211 4.14 -3.65 -21.06
C LEU A 211 4.50 -4.23 -22.41
N ASN A 212 5.02 -5.46 -22.43
CA ASN A 212 5.30 -6.16 -23.68
C ASN A 212 3.99 -6.35 -24.47
N HIS A 213 3.99 -6.02 -25.74
CA HIS A 213 2.92 -6.42 -26.65
C HIS A 213 2.91 -7.95 -26.74
N LYS A 214 1.74 -8.56 -26.47
CA LYS A 214 1.48 -9.90 -26.99
C LYS A 214 1.20 -9.81 -28.46
#